data_a2a5d2e668b8f1a772607d673f2c57f2
#
_entry.id   a2a5d2e668b8f1a772607d673f2c57f2
#
_cell.length_a   1.000
_cell.length_b   1.000
_cell.length_c   1.000
_cell.angle_alpha   90.00
_cell.angle_beta   90.00
_cell.angle_gamma   90.00
#
_symmetry.space_group_name_H-M   'P 1'
#
loop_
_entity.id
_entity.type
_entity.pdbx_description
1 polymer ?
#
loop_
_entity_poly.entity_id
_entity_poly.type
_entity_poly.pdbx_seq_one_letter_code
_entity_poly.pdbx_strand_id
1 'polypeptide(L)'
;MTSAIAVASPMAVTAPTIRRLENGLTIIAEQMPVEAVNLNLWLRVGSAVETDAINGMAHFLEHMIFKGTSQLPAGEFERRIEARGGLTNAVTSQDYTHFFITTAPQDFADLAPLQIELVMNPLVTDAEFERERPVILEEIRRANDNPRRRTFYRSMEMAFERLPYRRPVLGPTAVIEGLNAQQMRDFHGYWYQPNRITAVAVGNLPVEELIQGVSEGFDRAMAQRQYPAASPGNGAVRSAPESPYKKIQRLEQTDASLQQARLIMSWRVPGLTDLEDTYALDVLASVLGQGRTSRLTQDLREQRQLVSGISAGNLTYWQQGVFHIGAHLAAAHLGEVEAIIAGHIERICQEAITPAELRRVQTQVANRYVFGSESPSDRAGLYGYYQTLTGHLEHALHYPAYIQALTAQDIQTVAQRYLSSTAYGAVTLRPAP
;
A
#
# COMPACT_ATOMS: atom_id res chain seq x y z
N MET A 1 13.26 -1.62 -49.22
CA MET A 1 13.68 -0.50 -48.34
C MET A 1 13.02 -0.68 -47.02
N THR A 2 13.74 -1.32 -46.08
CA THR A 2 13.28 -1.60 -44.71
C THR A 2 13.65 -0.38 -43.87
N SER A 3 12.65 0.45 -43.52
CA SER A 3 12.83 1.54 -42.57
C SER A 3 13.08 1.00 -41.20
N ALA A 4 14.29 1.18 -40.69
CA ALA A 4 14.62 0.90 -39.28
C ALA A 4 13.92 1.96 -38.44
N ILE A 5 12.95 1.52 -37.64
CA ILE A 5 12.38 2.34 -36.55
C ILE A 5 13.50 2.53 -35.54
N ALA A 6 14.02 3.74 -35.47
CA ALA A 6 14.94 4.11 -34.41
C ALA A 6 14.22 3.98 -33.06
N VAL A 7 14.60 3.00 -32.26
CA VAL A 7 14.19 2.91 -30.86
C VAL A 7 14.81 4.12 -30.18
N ALA A 8 13.99 5.07 -29.75
CA ALA A 8 14.44 6.20 -28.95
C ALA A 8 15.18 5.64 -27.73
N SER A 9 16.41 6.13 -27.53
CA SER A 9 17.16 5.82 -26.30
C SER A 9 16.29 6.16 -25.09
N PRO A 10 16.22 5.30 -24.07
CA PRO A 10 15.50 5.64 -22.86
C PRO A 10 16.09 6.96 -22.34
N MET A 11 15.23 7.96 -22.12
CA MET A 11 15.62 9.19 -21.46
C MET A 11 16.36 8.80 -20.18
N ALA A 12 17.60 9.28 -20.04
CA ALA A 12 18.37 9.08 -18.83
C ALA A 12 17.54 9.66 -17.68
N VAL A 13 16.97 8.79 -16.87
CA VAL A 13 16.25 9.18 -15.64
C VAL A 13 17.33 9.80 -14.76
N THR A 14 17.31 11.13 -14.61
CA THR A 14 18.18 11.81 -13.66
C THR A 14 17.77 11.30 -12.28
N ALA A 15 18.77 10.83 -11.51
CA ALA A 15 18.48 10.37 -10.15
C ALA A 15 17.86 11.52 -9.33
N PRO A 16 16.82 11.26 -8.54
CA PRO A 16 16.21 12.30 -7.72
C PRO A 16 17.22 12.85 -6.69
N THR A 17 17.11 14.13 -6.37
CA THR A 17 17.91 14.76 -5.33
C THR A 17 17.29 14.48 -3.96
N ILE A 18 18.09 13.99 -3.02
CA ILE A 18 17.67 13.76 -1.63
C ILE A 18 18.36 14.78 -0.74
N ARG A 19 17.60 15.51 0.06
CA ARG A 19 18.09 16.44 1.06
C ARG A 19 17.51 16.11 2.43
N ARG A 20 18.35 16.01 3.44
CA ARG A 20 17.95 15.89 4.84
C ARG A 20 18.20 17.22 5.54
N LEU A 21 17.16 17.76 6.17
CA LEU A 21 17.22 19.00 6.92
C LEU A 21 17.67 18.74 8.37
N GLU A 22 18.11 19.78 9.07
CA GLU A 22 18.55 19.70 10.47
C GLU A 22 17.43 19.20 11.42
N ASN A 23 16.16 19.53 11.13
CA ASN A 23 15.01 19.05 11.86
C ASN A 23 14.64 17.57 11.58
N GLY A 24 15.43 16.91 10.74
CA GLY A 24 15.30 15.50 10.37
C GLY A 24 14.35 15.22 9.19
N LEU A 25 13.68 16.23 8.63
CA LEU A 25 12.85 16.08 7.42
C LEU A 25 13.69 15.58 6.26
N THR A 26 13.20 14.55 5.56
CA THR A 26 13.80 14.10 4.29
C THR A 26 12.98 14.66 3.14
N ILE A 27 13.62 15.41 2.24
CA ILE A 27 13.01 15.93 1.01
C ILE A 27 13.64 15.19 -0.18
N ILE A 28 12.78 14.68 -1.07
CA ILE A 28 13.17 14.10 -2.36
C ILE A 28 12.57 14.98 -3.45
N ALA A 29 13.40 15.46 -4.37
CA ALA A 29 12.96 16.31 -5.45
C ALA A 29 13.47 15.82 -6.81
N GLU A 30 12.60 15.85 -7.82
CA GLU A 30 12.94 15.53 -9.20
C GLU A 30 12.21 16.48 -10.16
N GLN A 31 12.97 17.05 -11.09
CA GLN A 31 12.37 17.81 -12.20
C GLN A 31 11.92 16.87 -13.30
N MET A 32 10.63 16.95 -13.67
CA MET A 32 10.05 16.26 -14.82
C MET A 32 9.47 17.26 -15.81
N PRO A 33 9.68 17.10 -17.14
CA PRO A 33 9.20 18.03 -18.15
C PRO A 33 7.72 17.81 -18.49
N VAL A 34 6.83 17.98 -17.49
CA VAL A 34 5.38 17.83 -17.60
C VAL A 34 4.70 19.00 -16.89
N GLU A 35 3.57 19.50 -17.42
CA GLU A 35 2.87 20.69 -16.90
C GLU A 35 2.12 20.40 -15.57
N ALA A 36 2.80 19.73 -14.65
CA ALA A 36 2.28 19.40 -13.34
C ALA A 36 3.41 19.30 -12.31
N VAL A 37 3.06 19.52 -11.04
CA VAL A 37 3.93 19.23 -9.87
C VAL A 37 3.08 18.45 -8.86
N ASN A 38 3.65 17.37 -8.33
CA ASN A 38 3.08 16.63 -7.22
C ASN A 38 3.92 16.84 -5.97
N LEU A 39 3.28 17.19 -4.85
CA LEU A 39 3.88 17.12 -3.53
C LEU A 39 3.20 16.00 -2.76
N ASN A 40 3.98 15.05 -2.26
CA ASN A 40 3.51 13.90 -1.51
C ASN A 40 4.22 13.82 -0.15
N LEU A 41 3.47 13.90 0.93
CA LEU A 41 3.97 13.84 2.30
C LEU A 41 3.73 12.43 2.85
N TRP A 42 4.78 11.68 3.05
CA TRP A 42 4.76 10.29 3.50
C TRP A 42 5.16 10.17 4.97
N LEU A 43 4.37 9.42 5.73
CA LEU A 43 4.62 9.11 7.13
C LEU A 43 4.62 7.59 7.32
N ARG A 44 5.59 7.08 8.07
CA ARG A 44 5.59 5.67 8.46
C ARG A 44 4.65 5.44 9.64
N VAL A 45 3.38 5.69 9.41
CA VAL A 45 2.27 5.64 10.37
C VAL A 45 1.06 5.06 9.69
N GLY A 46 0.52 3.98 10.23
CA GLY A 46 -0.70 3.32 9.77
C GLY A 46 -1.20 2.38 10.86
N SER A 47 -2.09 1.45 10.54
CA SER A 47 -2.65 0.56 11.57
C SER A 47 -1.59 -0.35 12.23
N ALA A 48 -0.41 -0.51 11.64
CA ALA A 48 0.66 -1.32 12.22
C ALA A 48 1.29 -0.71 13.47
N VAL A 49 1.26 0.62 13.64
CA VAL A 49 1.79 1.29 14.84
C VAL A 49 0.77 1.43 15.96
N GLU A 50 -0.47 1.07 15.71
CA GLU A 50 -1.56 1.13 16.68
C GLU A 50 -1.52 -0.07 17.64
N THR A 51 -2.13 0.12 18.81
CA THR A 51 -2.52 -0.98 19.69
C THR A 51 -3.96 -1.41 19.39
N ASP A 52 -4.39 -2.54 19.94
CA ASP A 52 -5.78 -3.00 19.77
C ASP A 52 -6.79 -1.99 20.36
N ALA A 53 -6.39 -1.22 21.39
CA ALA A 53 -7.24 -0.22 22.04
C ALA A 53 -7.47 1.07 21.22
N ILE A 54 -6.62 1.32 20.20
CA ILE A 54 -6.72 2.51 19.34
C ILE A 54 -6.74 2.15 17.84
N ASN A 55 -7.08 0.90 17.51
CA ASN A 55 -7.10 0.48 16.11
C ASN A 55 -8.12 1.26 15.28
N GLY A 56 -7.66 1.85 14.19
CA GLY A 56 -8.40 2.79 13.33
C GLY A 56 -8.06 4.26 13.58
N MET A 57 -7.19 4.57 14.56
CA MET A 57 -6.77 5.93 14.89
C MET A 57 -6.09 6.63 13.72
N ALA A 58 -5.18 5.96 13.00
CA ALA A 58 -4.44 6.54 11.89
C ALA A 58 -5.37 6.93 10.73
N HIS A 59 -6.34 6.07 10.40
CA HIS A 59 -7.34 6.34 9.37
C HIS A 59 -8.31 7.45 9.81
N PHE A 60 -8.80 7.41 11.04
CA PHE A 60 -9.67 8.46 11.55
C PHE A 60 -8.93 9.81 11.60
N LEU A 61 -7.65 9.83 11.96
CA LEU A 61 -6.83 11.05 11.91
C LEU A 61 -6.67 11.57 10.47
N GLU A 62 -6.53 10.69 9.47
CA GLU A 62 -6.51 11.10 8.06
C GLU A 62 -7.73 11.97 7.73
N HIS A 63 -8.95 11.55 8.11
CA HIS A 63 -10.17 12.34 7.93
C HIS A 63 -10.13 13.67 8.69
N MET A 64 -9.65 13.63 9.94
CA MET A 64 -9.62 14.80 10.80
C MET A 64 -8.61 15.86 10.35
N ILE A 65 -7.57 15.49 9.65
CA ILE A 65 -6.60 16.43 9.05
C ILE A 65 -7.31 17.38 8.08
N PHE A 66 -8.29 16.93 7.32
CA PHE A 66 -9.06 17.76 6.39
C PHE A 66 -10.15 18.62 7.06
N LYS A 67 -10.30 18.56 8.39
CA LYS A 67 -11.30 19.38 9.12
C LYS A 67 -10.77 20.75 9.53
N GLY A 68 -9.61 21.16 9.00
CA GLY A 68 -9.07 22.51 9.10
C GLY A 68 -7.99 22.70 10.16
N THR A 69 -7.36 23.86 10.07
CA THR A 69 -6.33 24.36 10.99
C THR A 69 -6.76 25.72 11.55
N SER A 70 -5.93 26.33 12.41
CA SER A 70 -6.17 27.71 12.87
C SER A 70 -6.15 28.75 11.74
N GLN A 71 -5.54 28.42 10.59
CA GLN A 71 -5.40 29.32 9.44
C GLN A 71 -6.32 28.95 8.27
N LEU A 72 -6.75 27.71 8.20
CA LEU A 72 -7.56 27.17 7.12
C LEU A 72 -8.85 26.58 7.71
N PRO A 73 -9.98 27.28 7.63
CA PRO A 73 -11.26 26.69 7.99
C PRO A 73 -11.54 25.38 7.23
N ALA A 74 -12.36 24.51 7.80
CA ALA A 74 -12.76 23.26 7.14
C ALA A 74 -13.31 23.51 5.72
N GLY A 75 -12.84 22.74 4.74
CA GLY A 75 -13.20 22.86 3.32
C GLY A 75 -12.49 23.99 2.55
N GLU A 76 -11.75 24.87 3.23
CA GLU A 76 -11.03 25.96 2.54
C GLU A 76 -9.81 25.44 1.78
N PHE A 77 -9.13 24.43 2.29
CA PHE A 77 -8.01 23.79 1.58
C PHE A 77 -8.47 23.19 0.26
N GLU A 78 -9.48 22.33 0.29
CA GLU A 78 -10.04 21.68 -0.90
C GLU A 78 -10.53 22.74 -1.89
N ARG A 79 -11.25 23.75 -1.41
CA ARG A 79 -11.73 24.85 -2.25
C ARG A 79 -10.60 25.58 -2.98
N ARG A 80 -9.45 25.83 -2.32
CA ARG A 80 -8.30 26.49 -2.94
C ARG A 80 -7.59 25.61 -3.95
N ILE A 81 -7.49 24.31 -3.68
CA ILE A 81 -6.93 23.32 -4.63
C ILE A 81 -7.82 23.22 -5.87
N GLU A 82 -9.13 23.01 -5.67
CA GLU A 82 -10.10 22.86 -6.75
C GLU A 82 -10.24 24.12 -7.61
N ALA A 83 -10.21 25.30 -6.99
CA ALA A 83 -10.30 26.59 -7.71
C ALA A 83 -9.15 26.80 -8.69
N ARG A 84 -8.04 26.08 -8.55
CA ARG A 84 -6.87 26.08 -9.46
C ARG A 84 -6.76 24.80 -10.29
N GLY A 85 -7.80 23.97 -10.31
CA GLY A 85 -7.81 22.71 -11.07
C GLY A 85 -6.85 21.66 -10.49
N GLY A 86 -6.35 21.84 -9.28
CA GLY A 86 -5.52 20.88 -8.58
C GLY A 86 -6.31 19.68 -8.07
N LEU A 87 -5.59 18.63 -7.74
CA LEU A 87 -6.12 17.39 -7.13
C LEU A 87 -5.47 17.18 -5.77
N THR A 88 -6.24 16.72 -4.80
CA THR A 88 -5.73 16.31 -3.49
C THR A 88 -6.35 15.00 -3.07
N ASN A 89 -5.59 14.19 -2.35
CA ASN A 89 -6.10 12.98 -1.70
C ASN A 89 -5.15 12.54 -0.59
N ALA A 90 -5.60 11.57 0.22
CA ALA A 90 -4.79 10.89 1.21
C ALA A 90 -5.08 9.40 1.21
N VAL A 91 -4.17 8.61 1.74
CA VAL A 91 -4.30 7.16 1.86
C VAL A 91 -3.64 6.70 3.16
N THR A 92 -4.38 5.98 3.96
CA THR A 92 -3.86 5.23 5.11
C THR A 92 -3.81 3.74 4.81
N SER A 93 -2.66 3.13 5.04
CA SER A 93 -2.41 1.69 4.92
C SER A 93 -2.00 1.11 6.29
N GLN A 94 -1.49 -0.11 6.28
CA GLN A 94 -0.96 -0.71 7.52
C GLN A 94 0.34 -0.04 7.97
N ASP A 95 1.29 0.18 7.05
CA ASP A 95 2.63 0.65 7.39
C ASP A 95 2.87 2.14 7.15
N TYR A 96 1.94 2.84 6.47
CA TYR A 96 2.10 4.25 6.11
C TYR A 96 0.77 5.00 5.99
N THR A 97 0.87 6.31 6.09
CA THR A 97 -0.13 7.28 5.63
C THR A 97 0.58 8.29 4.75
N HIS A 98 -0.07 8.70 3.66
CA HIS A 98 0.47 9.77 2.83
C HIS A 98 -0.63 10.72 2.34
N PHE A 99 -0.24 11.98 2.13
CA PHE A 99 -1.09 13.07 1.68
C PHE A 99 -0.47 13.68 0.44
N PHE A 100 -1.25 13.90 -0.60
CA PHE A 100 -0.68 14.50 -1.81
C PHE A 100 -1.57 15.55 -2.45
N ILE A 101 -0.93 16.50 -3.12
CA ILE A 101 -1.54 17.40 -4.09
C ILE A 101 -0.85 17.24 -5.43
N THR A 102 -1.62 17.44 -6.51
CA THR A 102 -1.09 17.65 -7.85
C THR A 102 -1.62 18.96 -8.36
N THR A 103 -0.74 19.84 -8.82
CA THR A 103 -1.08 21.20 -9.22
C THR A 103 -0.28 21.62 -10.46
N ALA A 104 -0.67 22.73 -11.10
CA ALA A 104 0.16 23.36 -12.13
C ALA A 104 1.44 23.95 -11.49
N PRO A 105 2.58 24.01 -12.22
CA PRO A 105 3.84 24.51 -11.68
C PRO A 105 3.75 25.90 -11.08
N GLN A 106 3.03 26.83 -11.71
CA GLN A 106 2.85 28.21 -11.24
C GLN A 106 2.09 28.33 -9.89
N ASP A 107 1.30 27.31 -9.52
CA ASP A 107 0.51 27.31 -8.31
C ASP A 107 1.19 26.60 -7.12
N PHE A 108 2.33 25.92 -7.37
CA PHE A 108 3.02 25.13 -6.37
C PHE A 108 3.45 25.94 -5.14
N ALA A 109 4.03 27.13 -5.38
CA ALA A 109 4.51 28.00 -4.29
C ALA A 109 3.39 28.45 -3.34
N ASP A 110 2.16 28.56 -3.84
CA ASP A 110 0.99 28.97 -3.05
C ASP A 110 0.31 27.75 -2.37
N LEU A 111 0.24 26.60 -3.05
CA LEU A 111 -0.56 25.46 -2.58
C LEU A 111 0.23 24.46 -1.74
N ALA A 112 1.52 24.27 -1.97
CA ALA A 112 2.35 23.35 -1.20
C ALA A 112 2.40 23.71 0.30
N PRO A 113 2.55 25.01 0.70
CA PRO A 113 2.50 25.38 2.10
C PRO A 113 1.16 25.09 2.78
N LEU A 114 0.04 25.17 2.04
CA LEU A 114 -1.29 24.89 2.59
C LEU A 114 -1.44 23.40 2.94
N GLN A 115 -0.94 22.50 2.08
CA GLN A 115 -0.94 21.07 2.39
C GLN A 115 -0.06 20.75 3.61
N ILE A 116 1.13 21.36 3.68
CA ILE A 116 2.04 21.16 4.81
C ILE A 116 1.40 21.66 6.10
N GLU A 117 0.79 22.86 6.08
CA GLU A 117 0.05 23.42 7.22
C GLU A 117 -1.08 22.48 7.66
N LEU A 118 -1.88 21.98 6.71
CA LEU A 118 -2.99 21.08 6.99
C LEU A 118 -2.52 19.79 7.70
N VAL A 119 -1.44 19.18 7.20
CA VAL A 119 -0.91 17.92 7.75
C VAL A 119 -0.23 18.13 9.11
N MET A 120 0.45 19.28 9.29
CA MET A 120 1.25 19.54 10.49
C MET A 120 0.44 20.14 11.66
N ASN A 121 -0.63 20.89 11.37
CA ASN A 121 -1.35 21.69 12.36
C ASN A 121 -2.89 21.51 12.35
N PRO A 122 -3.42 20.28 12.20
CA PRO A 122 -4.87 20.06 12.24
C PRO A 122 -5.41 20.44 13.63
N LEU A 123 -6.59 21.09 13.69
CA LEU A 123 -7.17 21.50 14.97
C LEU A 123 -7.69 20.34 15.82
N VAL A 124 -8.18 19.28 15.24
CA VAL A 124 -8.79 18.11 15.91
C VAL A 124 -9.67 18.52 17.10
N THR A 125 -10.67 19.40 16.85
CA THR A 125 -11.59 19.82 17.90
C THR A 125 -12.51 18.67 18.32
N ASP A 126 -12.96 18.66 19.58
CA ASP A 126 -13.89 17.64 20.07
C ASP A 126 -15.19 17.64 19.25
N ALA A 127 -15.67 18.82 18.83
CA ALA A 127 -16.89 18.97 18.04
C ALA A 127 -16.77 18.34 16.62
N GLU A 128 -15.66 18.61 15.90
CA GLU A 128 -15.43 18.01 14.59
C GLU A 128 -15.15 16.50 14.69
N PHE A 129 -14.44 16.07 15.73
CA PHE A 129 -14.19 14.67 16.01
C PHE A 129 -15.50 13.89 16.18
N GLU A 130 -16.43 14.39 16.99
CA GLU A 130 -17.74 13.75 17.18
C GLU A 130 -18.63 13.83 15.94
N ARG A 131 -18.48 14.86 15.12
CA ARG A 131 -19.20 14.98 13.83
C ARG A 131 -18.71 13.99 12.80
N GLU A 132 -17.40 13.70 12.76
CA GLU A 132 -16.80 12.79 11.79
C GLU A 132 -16.92 11.32 12.18
N ARG A 133 -17.01 10.99 13.47
CA ARG A 133 -17.15 9.61 13.96
C ARG A 133 -18.25 8.80 13.23
N PRO A 134 -19.48 9.29 13.01
CA PRO A 134 -20.51 8.58 12.25
C PRO A 134 -20.09 8.29 10.80
N VAL A 135 -19.28 9.15 10.17
CA VAL A 135 -18.76 8.93 8.81
C VAL A 135 -17.84 7.73 8.80
N ILE A 136 -16.90 7.64 9.75
CA ILE A 136 -16.01 6.48 9.90
C ILE A 136 -16.81 5.20 10.18
N LEU A 137 -17.78 5.25 11.06
CA LEU A 137 -18.64 4.09 11.36
C LEU A 137 -19.43 3.60 10.13
N GLU A 138 -19.92 4.52 9.31
CA GLU A 138 -20.60 4.17 8.06
C GLU A 138 -19.63 3.57 7.04
N GLU A 139 -18.38 4.03 6.98
CA GLU A 139 -17.38 3.45 6.11
C GLU A 139 -17.01 2.01 6.55
N ILE A 140 -16.88 1.78 7.85
CA ILE A 140 -16.70 0.43 8.42
C ILE A 140 -17.88 -0.46 8.03
N ARG A 141 -19.11 0.04 8.16
CA ARG A 141 -20.32 -0.71 7.77
C ARG A 141 -20.25 -1.10 6.29
N ARG A 142 -19.98 -0.15 5.39
CA ARG A 142 -19.85 -0.41 3.95
C ARG A 142 -18.72 -1.40 3.63
N ALA A 143 -17.59 -1.29 4.33
CA ALA A 143 -16.49 -2.24 4.19
C ALA A 143 -16.89 -3.65 4.62
N ASN A 144 -17.66 -3.77 5.71
CA ASN A 144 -18.20 -5.04 6.21
C ASN A 144 -19.32 -5.59 5.31
N ASP A 145 -20.07 -4.76 4.60
CA ASP A 145 -21.06 -5.20 3.61
C ASP A 145 -20.40 -5.76 2.34
N ASN A 146 -19.11 -5.49 2.10
CA ASN A 146 -18.40 -5.97 0.93
C ASN A 146 -17.78 -7.36 1.16
N PRO A 147 -18.29 -8.43 0.50
CA PRO A 147 -17.78 -9.79 0.74
C PRO A 147 -16.31 -9.99 0.40
N ARG A 148 -15.78 -9.25 -0.59
CA ARG A 148 -14.36 -9.31 -0.95
C ARG A 148 -13.49 -8.79 0.20
N ARG A 149 -13.87 -7.65 0.80
CA ARG A 149 -13.16 -7.08 1.95
C ARG A 149 -13.26 -8.00 3.18
N ARG A 150 -14.45 -8.55 3.47
CA ARG A 150 -14.61 -9.51 4.58
C ARG A 150 -13.71 -10.72 4.44
N THR A 151 -13.71 -11.37 3.25
CA THR A 151 -12.86 -12.53 3.00
C THR A 151 -11.38 -12.19 3.20
N PHE A 152 -10.98 -11.02 2.69
CA PHE A 152 -9.61 -10.53 2.84
C PHE A 152 -9.25 -10.29 4.31
N TYR A 153 -10.07 -9.57 5.07
CA TYR A 153 -9.81 -9.33 6.50
C TYR A 153 -9.70 -10.63 7.29
N ARG A 154 -10.58 -11.60 7.03
CA ARG A 154 -10.49 -12.93 7.65
C ARG A 154 -9.22 -13.68 7.26
N SER A 155 -8.73 -13.50 6.05
CA SER A 155 -7.45 -14.09 5.65
C SER A 155 -6.25 -13.45 6.35
N MET A 156 -6.29 -12.15 6.61
CA MET A 156 -5.26 -11.45 7.37
C MET A 156 -5.28 -11.81 8.86
N GLU A 157 -6.46 -11.92 9.47
CA GLU A 157 -6.63 -12.41 10.84
C GLU A 157 -6.09 -13.84 11.01
N MET A 158 -6.29 -14.71 10.01
CA MET A 158 -5.72 -16.07 10.00
C MET A 158 -4.21 -16.05 9.75
N ALA A 159 -3.74 -15.19 8.85
CA ALA A 159 -2.33 -15.11 8.52
C ALA A 159 -1.48 -14.61 9.69
N PHE A 160 -2.02 -13.75 10.54
CA PHE A 160 -1.28 -13.11 11.62
C PHE A 160 -2.02 -13.22 12.95
N GLU A 161 -1.38 -13.84 13.94
CA GLU A 161 -1.89 -13.93 15.31
C GLU A 161 -1.39 -12.76 16.18
N ARG A 162 -0.14 -12.35 15.98
CA ARG A 162 0.58 -11.35 16.79
C ARG A 162 0.92 -10.10 16.02
N LEU A 163 1.30 -10.25 14.74
CA LEU A 163 1.67 -9.11 13.91
C LEU A 163 0.48 -8.19 13.68
N PRO A 164 0.73 -6.87 13.62
CA PRO A 164 -0.33 -5.86 13.53
C PRO A 164 -1.16 -5.95 12.24
N TYR A 165 -0.69 -6.65 11.22
CA TYR A 165 -1.38 -6.81 9.95
C TYR A 165 -2.70 -7.58 10.03
N ARG A 166 -2.99 -8.24 11.17
CA ARG A 166 -4.31 -8.81 11.48
C ARG A 166 -5.40 -7.74 11.68
N ARG A 167 -5.00 -6.51 12.00
CA ARG A 167 -5.92 -5.40 12.28
C ARG A 167 -6.39 -4.73 11.00
N PRO A 168 -7.71 -4.47 10.84
CA PRO A 168 -8.21 -3.66 9.73
C PRO A 168 -7.74 -2.21 9.88
N VAL A 169 -7.42 -1.55 8.78
CA VAL A 169 -7.02 -0.13 8.77
C VAL A 169 -8.13 0.78 9.31
N LEU A 170 -9.39 0.48 8.98
CA LEU A 170 -10.56 1.24 9.45
C LEU A 170 -10.82 1.08 10.96
N GLY A 171 -10.26 0.06 11.58
CA GLY A 171 -10.55 -0.29 12.96
C GLY A 171 -11.89 -1.00 13.17
N PRO A 172 -12.10 -1.63 14.34
CA PRO A 172 -13.39 -2.19 14.75
C PRO A 172 -14.35 -1.09 15.24
N THR A 173 -15.64 -1.23 14.96
CA THR A 173 -16.71 -0.32 15.42
C THR A 173 -16.58 0.05 16.89
N ALA A 174 -16.46 -0.94 17.78
CA ALA A 174 -16.40 -0.72 19.23
C ALA A 174 -15.16 0.11 19.66
N VAL A 175 -14.05 0.01 18.94
CA VAL A 175 -12.85 0.82 19.22
C VAL A 175 -13.09 2.26 18.78
N ILE A 176 -13.60 2.46 17.55
CA ILE A 176 -13.90 3.81 17.01
C ILE A 176 -14.92 4.55 17.90
N GLU A 177 -15.92 3.86 18.43
CA GLU A 177 -16.91 4.43 19.39
C GLU A 177 -16.25 4.88 20.70
N GLY A 178 -15.18 4.20 21.14
CA GLY A 178 -14.47 4.50 22.37
C GLY A 178 -13.35 5.52 22.27
N LEU A 179 -12.91 5.89 21.06
CA LEU A 179 -11.84 6.88 20.85
C LEU A 179 -12.31 8.29 21.26
N ASN A 180 -11.35 9.15 21.61
CA ASN A 180 -11.61 10.57 21.87
C ASN A 180 -10.57 11.47 21.18
N ALA A 181 -10.92 12.74 21.02
CA ALA A 181 -10.09 13.72 20.31
C ALA A 181 -8.74 13.95 21.01
N GLN A 182 -8.65 13.83 22.34
CA GLN A 182 -7.38 14.00 23.05
C GLN A 182 -6.39 12.89 22.68
N GLN A 183 -6.83 11.63 22.64
CA GLN A 183 -5.98 10.52 22.18
C GLN A 183 -5.47 10.76 20.76
N MET A 184 -6.30 11.35 19.88
CA MET A 184 -5.91 11.67 18.50
C MET A 184 -4.91 12.83 18.45
N ARG A 185 -5.09 13.88 19.24
CA ARG A 185 -4.10 14.97 19.37
C ARG A 185 -2.75 14.45 19.85
N ASP A 186 -2.75 13.56 20.84
CA ASP A 186 -1.53 12.92 21.35
C ASP A 186 -0.87 12.02 20.29
N PHE A 187 -1.68 11.25 19.56
CA PHE A 187 -1.20 10.42 18.44
C PHE A 187 -0.59 11.27 17.32
N HIS A 188 -1.26 12.34 16.90
CA HIS A 188 -0.73 13.30 15.93
C HIS A 188 0.57 13.93 16.44
N GLY A 189 0.57 14.47 17.68
CA GLY A 189 1.74 15.09 18.29
C GLY A 189 2.97 14.19 18.34
N TYR A 190 2.78 12.88 18.51
CA TYR A 190 3.88 11.90 18.53
C TYR A 190 4.37 11.49 17.14
N TRP A 191 3.44 11.20 16.24
CA TRP A 191 3.80 10.59 14.96
C TRP A 191 4.10 11.61 13.85
N TYR A 192 3.44 12.76 13.84
CA TYR A 192 3.57 13.77 12.78
C TYR A 192 4.70 14.76 13.11
N GLN A 193 5.93 14.26 13.07
CA GLN A 193 7.16 15.02 13.32
C GLN A 193 7.99 15.10 12.04
N PRO A 194 8.72 16.22 11.76
CA PRO A 194 9.54 16.36 10.56
C PRO A 194 10.49 15.18 10.33
N ASN A 195 11.15 14.69 11.39
CA ASN A 195 12.08 13.56 11.32
C ASN A 195 11.43 12.20 11.01
N ARG A 196 10.12 12.14 10.91
CA ARG A 196 9.32 10.96 10.52
C ARG A 196 8.64 11.13 9.17
N ILE A 197 8.86 12.28 8.52
CA ILE A 197 8.23 12.62 7.24
C ILE A 197 9.26 12.54 6.12
N THR A 198 8.83 11.92 5.03
CA THR A 198 9.47 12.04 3.72
C THR A 198 8.57 12.88 2.83
N ALA A 199 9.02 14.06 2.47
CA ALA A 199 8.36 14.93 1.50
C ALA A 199 8.94 14.67 0.12
N VAL A 200 8.09 14.33 -0.85
CA VAL A 200 8.51 14.08 -2.23
C VAL A 200 7.86 15.07 -3.15
N ALA A 201 8.66 15.87 -3.85
CA ALA A 201 8.21 16.87 -4.80
C ALA A 201 8.74 16.53 -6.20
N VAL A 202 7.83 16.23 -7.12
CA VAL A 202 8.18 15.84 -8.51
C VAL A 202 7.37 16.65 -9.49
N GLY A 203 8.00 17.26 -10.49
CA GLY A 203 7.29 17.99 -11.54
C GLY A 203 8.12 19.02 -12.28
N ASN A 204 7.46 19.91 -13.04
CA ASN A 204 8.13 20.85 -13.93
C ASN A 204 8.56 22.16 -13.22
N LEU A 205 9.36 22.01 -12.19
CA LEU A 205 10.06 23.10 -11.53
C LEU A 205 11.52 22.71 -11.29
N PRO A 206 12.47 23.67 -11.23
CA PRO A 206 13.84 23.40 -10.81
C PRO A 206 13.87 22.70 -9.45
N VAL A 207 14.78 21.73 -9.32
CA VAL A 207 14.92 20.93 -8.08
C VAL A 207 15.08 21.80 -6.83
N GLU A 208 15.85 22.87 -6.92
CA GLU A 208 16.07 23.78 -5.78
C GLU A 208 14.80 24.55 -5.41
N GLU A 209 13.95 24.92 -6.36
CA GLU A 209 12.66 25.57 -6.10
C GLU A 209 11.70 24.60 -5.41
N LEU A 210 11.65 23.33 -5.83
CA LEU A 210 10.87 22.29 -5.18
C LEU A 210 11.33 22.09 -3.72
N ILE A 211 12.64 21.98 -3.49
CA ILE A 211 13.20 21.81 -2.14
C ILE A 211 12.94 23.03 -1.27
N GLN A 212 13.14 24.23 -1.81
CA GLN A 212 12.94 25.48 -1.06
C GLN A 212 11.47 25.64 -0.67
N GLY A 213 10.52 25.45 -1.60
CA GLY A 213 9.10 25.56 -1.32
C GLY A 213 8.63 24.62 -0.21
N VAL A 214 9.12 23.37 -0.23
CA VAL A 214 8.84 22.39 0.82
C VAL A 214 9.48 22.80 2.15
N SER A 215 10.78 23.17 2.16
CA SER A 215 11.51 23.56 3.38
C SER A 215 10.85 24.75 4.07
N GLU A 216 10.60 25.84 3.35
CA GLU A 216 9.95 27.04 3.88
C GLU A 216 8.51 26.76 4.37
N GLY A 217 7.79 25.85 3.69
CA GLY A 217 6.48 25.40 4.12
C GLY A 217 6.54 24.73 5.50
N PHE A 218 7.48 23.82 5.69
CA PHE A 218 7.69 23.15 6.98
C PHE A 218 8.16 24.10 8.06
N ASP A 219 9.08 25.03 7.77
CA ASP A 219 9.56 26.02 8.75
C ASP A 219 8.41 26.89 9.24
N ARG A 220 7.53 27.34 8.35
CA ARG A 220 6.32 28.10 8.71
C ARG A 220 5.36 27.28 9.55
N ALA A 221 5.05 26.04 9.16
CA ALA A 221 4.14 25.18 9.88
C ALA A 221 4.68 24.82 11.27
N MET A 222 5.98 24.57 11.40
CA MET A 222 6.62 24.27 12.69
C MET A 222 6.65 25.47 13.64
N ALA A 223 6.83 26.69 13.12
CA ALA A 223 6.77 27.91 13.93
C ALA A 223 5.37 28.14 14.56
N GLN A 224 4.32 27.54 13.98
CA GLN A 224 2.92 27.71 14.39
C GLN A 224 2.34 26.47 15.06
N ARG A 225 3.19 25.49 15.37
CA ARG A 225 2.76 24.19 15.87
C ARG A 225 1.98 24.30 17.17
N GLN A 226 0.75 23.74 17.15
CA GLN A 226 -0.17 23.80 18.30
C GLN A 226 0.04 22.62 19.26
N TYR A 227 0.39 21.44 18.76
CA TYR A 227 0.60 20.26 19.61
C TYR A 227 2.10 20.02 19.82
N PRO A 228 2.58 20.06 21.08
CA PRO A 228 3.97 19.73 21.38
C PRO A 228 4.27 18.28 20.96
N ALA A 229 5.54 17.98 20.76
CA ALA A 229 5.97 16.61 20.59
C ALA A 229 5.55 15.78 21.82
N ALA A 230 4.61 14.88 21.68
CA ALA A 230 4.19 13.99 22.74
C ALA A 230 5.28 12.94 23.02
N SER A 231 5.41 12.55 24.29
CA SER A 231 6.23 11.39 24.64
C SER A 231 5.63 10.10 24.02
N PRO A 232 6.45 9.11 23.64
CA PRO A 232 5.92 7.87 23.11
C PRO A 232 5.01 7.23 24.18
N GLY A 233 3.73 7.19 23.93
CA GLY A 233 2.87 6.18 24.52
C GLY A 233 3.44 4.79 24.16
N ASN A 234 3.00 3.73 24.80
CA ASN A 234 3.45 2.37 24.50
C ASN A 234 3.25 2.05 23.01
N GLY A 235 4.22 2.49 22.17
CA GLY A 235 4.25 2.20 20.74
C GLY A 235 4.21 0.68 20.54
N ALA A 236 3.62 0.24 19.44
CA ALA A 236 3.50 -1.17 19.14
C ALA A 236 4.86 -1.86 19.24
N VAL A 237 4.95 -2.84 20.14
CA VAL A 237 6.15 -3.65 20.32
C VAL A 237 6.40 -4.41 19.04
N ARG A 238 7.61 -4.32 18.49
CA ARG A 238 8.01 -5.12 17.34
C ARG A 238 7.92 -6.60 17.70
N SER A 239 6.97 -7.30 17.11
CA SER A 239 6.87 -8.75 17.23
C SER A 239 7.76 -9.43 16.19
N ALA A 240 8.32 -10.59 16.52
CA ALA A 240 9.04 -11.39 15.53
C ALA A 240 8.08 -11.87 14.45
N PRO A 241 8.57 -12.07 13.20
CA PRO A 241 7.77 -12.66 12.12
C PRO A 241 7.12 -13.97 12.58
N GLU A 242 5.94 -14.24 12.04
CA GLU A 242 5.20 -15.48 12.33
C GLU A 242 5.79 -16.63 11.54
N SER A 243 5.90 -17.81 12.18
CA SER A 243 6.41 -19.00 11.52
C SER A 243 5.50 -19.43 10.35
N PRO A 244 6.04 -20.05 9.29
CA PRO A 244 5.22 -20.66 8.25
C PRO A 244 4.16 -21.61 8.83
N TYR A 245 3.07 -21.79 8.11
CA TYR A 245 2.08 -22.81 8.46
C TYR A 245 2.71 -24.20 8.50
N LYS A 246 2.33 -25.00 9.50
CA LYS A 246 2.78 -26.41 9.64
C LYS A 246 1.77 -27.42 9.12
N LYS A 247 0.54 -26.99 8.85
CA LYS A 247 -0.58 -27.75 8.32
C LYS A 247 -1.60 -26.79 7.71
N ILE A 248 -2.59 -27.30 7.01
CA ILE A 248 -3.70 -26.51 6.51
C ILE A 248 -4.51 -25.99 7.72
N GLN A 249 -4.67 -24.68 7.80
CA GLN A 249 -5.58 -24.02 8.75
C GLN A 249 -6.79 -23.51 7.98
N ARG A 250 -8.01 -23.81 8.45
CA ARG A 250 -9.26 -23.48 7.76
C ARG A 250 -10.14 -22.56 8.59
N LEU A 251 -10.73 -21.59 7.93
CA LEU A 251 -11.83 -20.78 8.44
C LEU A 251 -12.95 -20.80 7.40
N GLU A 252 -14.09 -21.36 7.78
CA GLU A 252 -15.28 -21.40 6.92
C GLU A 252 -16.38 -20.55 7.55
N GLN A 253 -17.01 -19.70 6.75
CA GLN A 253 -18.14 -18.88 7.16
C GLN A 253 -19.25 -18.95 6.09
N THR A 254 -20.49 -18.97 6.56
CA THR A 254 -21.67 -18.86 5.72
C THR A 254 -22.14 -17.41 5.66
N ASP A 255 -22.52 -16.96 4.49
CA ASP A 255 -22.97 -15.61 4.24
C ASP A 255 -24.16 -15.63 3.26
N ALA A 256 -25.34 -15.31 3.77
CA ALA A 256 -26.58 -15.33 3.00
C ALA A 256 -26.64 -14.28 1.88
N SER A 257 -25.75 -13.28 1.89
CA SER A 257 -25.67 -12.27 0.84
C SER A 257 -24.92 -12.73 -0.41
N LEU A 258 -24.25 -13.88 -0.35
CA LEU A 258 -23.43 -14.39 -1.45
C LEU A 258 -24.23 -15.25 -2.41
N GLN A 259 -23.94 -15.08 -3.71
CA GLN A 259 -24.38 -16.02 -4.78
C GLN A 259 -23.27 -17.03 -5.13
N GLN A 260 -22.02 -16.65 -4.97
CA GLN A 260 -20.85 -17.48 -5.23
C GLN A 260 -19.94 -17.55 -4.00
N ALA A 261 -19.34 -18.70 -3.82
CA ALA A 261 -18.31 -18.85 -2.79
C ALA A 261 -17.05 -18.07 -3.13
N ARG A 262 -16.32 -17.71 -2.09
CA ARG A 262 -14.99 -17.10 -2.15
C ARG A 262 -14.01 -17.96 -1.40
N LEU A 263 -12.86 -18.21 -2.01
CA LEU A 263 -11.73 -18.92 -1.41
C LEU A 263 -10.52 -18.00 -1.43
N ILE A 264 -9.81 -17.90 -0.32
CA ILE A 264 -8.45 -17.34 -0.26
C ILE A 264 -7.54 -18.39 0.36
N MET A 265 -6.51 -18.80 -0.39
CA MET A 265 -5.38 -19.57 0.12
C MET A 265 -4.22 -18.60 0.38
N SER A 266 -3.54 -18.71 1.53
CA SER A 266 -2.51 -17.77 1.94
C SER A 266 -1.29 -18.44 2.56
N TRP A 267 -0.10 -17.88 2.29
CA TRP A 267 1.19 -18.31 2.84
C TRP A 267 1.90 -17.09 3.43
N ARG A 268 2.55 -17.27 4.58
CA ARG A 268 3.39 -16.25 5.20
C ARG A 268 4.72 -16.19 4.46
N VAL A 269 5.07 -14.99 3.98
CA VAL A 269 6.26 -14.77 3.15
C VAL A 269 7.07 -13.58 3.72
N PRO A 270 8.29 -13.31 3.26
CA PRO A 270 9.07 -12.17 3.70
C PRO A 270 8.35 -10.83 3.51
N GLY A 271 8.74 -9.84 4.30
CA GLY A 271 8.34 -8.44 4.16
C GLY A 271 9.43 -7.58 3.51
N LEU A 272 9.27 -6.26 3.62
CA LEU A 272 10.24 -5.28 3.09
C LEU A 272 11.61 -5.35 3.76
N THR A 273 11.74 -6.00 4.92
CA THR A 273 13.04 -6.23 5.57
C THR A 273 13.91 -7.25 4.85
N ASP A 274 13.32 -8.07 3.98
CA ASP A 274 13.98 -9.13 3.21
C ASP A 274 13.52 -9.09 1.75
N LEU A 275 13.71 -7.95 1.08
CA LEU A 275 13.16 -7.65 -0.25
C LEU A 275 13.63 -8.59 -1.36
N GLU A 276 14.82 -9.17 -1.27
CA GLU A 276 15.40 -10.00 -2.35
C GLU A 276 14.47 -11.16 -2.73
N ASP A 277 13.92 -11.88 -1.74
CA ASP A 277 12.99 -12.97 -1.98
C ASP A 277 11.62 -12.48 -2.49
N THR A 278 11.24 -11.23 -2.18
CA THR A 278 9.92 -10.68 -2.59
C THR A 278 9.83 -10.45 -4.09
N TYR A 279 10.93 -10.16 -4.76
CA TYR A 279 10.96 -9.99 -6.22
C TYR A 279 10.59 -11.30 -6.95
N ALA A 280 11.13 -12.41 -6.47
CA ALA A 280 10.79 -13.73 -7.02
C ALA A 280 9.32 -14.09 -6.72
N LEU A 281 8.78 -13.70 -5.56
CA LEU A 281 7.35 -13.86 -5.22
C LEU A 281 6.45 -13.02 -6.12
N ASP A 282 6.84 -11.81 -6.53
CA ASP A 282 6.09 -10.97 -7.46
C ASP A 282 6.02 -11.62 -8.86
N VAL A 283 7.13 -12.16 -9.33
CA VAL A 283 7.17 -12.95 -10.58
C VAL A 283 6.26 -14.16 -10.46
N LEU A 284 6.34 -14.90 -9.35
CA LEU A 284 5.53 -16.08 -9.10
C LEU A 284 4.03 -15.77 -9.07
N ALA A 285 3.62 -14.68 -8.43
CA ALA A 285 2.23 -14.21 -8.45
C ALA A 285 1.76 -13.90 -9.88
N SER A 286 2.63 -13.32 -10.69
CA SER A 286 2.33 -13.00 -12.09
C SER A 286 2.20 -14.27 -12.95
N VAL A 287 3.07 -15.26 -12.77
CA VAL A 287 3.00 -16.55 -13.48
C VAL A 287 1.72 -17.31 -13.10
N LEU A 288 1.37 -17.31 -11.81
CA LEU A 288 0.25 -18.09 -11.31
C LEU A 288 -1.10 -17.45 -11.61
N GLY A 289 -1.30 -16.15 -11.36
CA GLY A 289 -2.64 -15.58 -11.31
C GLY A 289 -2.82 -14.15 -11.85
N GLN A 290 -1.83 -13.55 -12.53
CA GLN A 290 -2.01 -12.21 -13.10
C GLN A 290 -2.17 -12.24 -14.61
N GLY A 291 -3.36 -11.82 -15.08
CA GLY A 291 -3.72 -11.76 -16.49
C GLY A 291 -4.23 -13.08 -17.06
N ARG A 292 -4.77 -13.01 -18.31
CA ARG A 292 -5.46 -14.14 -18.96
C ARG A 292 -4.54 -15.32 -19.29
N THR A 293 -3.24 -15.10 -19.41
CA THR A 293 -2.24 -16.11 -19.80
C THR A 293 -1.54 -16.75 -18.60
N SER A 294 -1.92 -16.41 -17.38
CA SER A 294 -1.40 -17.02 -16.16
C SER A 294 -1.93 -18.45 -15.96
N ARG A 295 -1.15 -19.31 -15.30
CA ARG A 295 -1.43 -20.75 -15.18
C ARG A 295 -2.82 -21.04 -14.61
N LEU A 296 -3.14 -20.45 -13.46
CA LEU A 296 -4.43 -20.68 -12.80
C LEU A 296 -5.61 -20.11 -13.59
N THR A 297 -5.43 -18.96 -14.25
CA THR A 297 -6.49 -18.39 -15.09
C THR A 297 -6.77 -19.28 -16.29
N GLN A 298 -5.72 -19.78 -16.96
CA GLN A 298 -5.86 -20.68 -18.11
C GLN A 298 -6.55 -21.99 -17.71
N ASP A 299 -6.08 -22.65 -16.65
CA ASP A 299 -6.60 -23.94 -16.22
C ASP A 299 -8.03 -23.82 -15.65
N LEU A 300 -8.19 -23.00 -14.58
CA LEU A 300 -9.41 -22.99 -13.80
C LEU A 300 -10.55 -22.16 -14.43
N ARG A 301 -10.21 -21.04 -15.09
CA ARG A 301 -11.24 -20.15 -15.65
C ARG A 301 -11.50 -20.43 -17.12
N GLU A 302 -10.46 -20.52 -17.97
CA GLU A 302 -10.64 -20.60 -19.41
C GLU A 302 -10.93 -22.05 -19.88
N GLN A 303 -10.22 -23.06 -19.35
CA GLN A 303 -10.36 -24.45 -19.78
C GLN A 303 -11.45 -25.20 -19.01
N ARG A 304 -11.35 -25.24 -17.67
CA ARG A 304 -12.29 -26.01 -16.83
C ARG A 304 -13.57 -25.25 -16.47
N GLN A 305 -13.55 -23.92 -16.55
CA GLN A 305 -14.68 -23.06 -16.20
C GLN A 305 -15.22 -23.27 -14.76
N LEU A 306 -14.33 -23.66 -13.83
CA LEU A 306 -14.66 -23.92 -12.43
C LEU A 306 -14.74 -22.64 -11.59
N VAL A 307 -14.13 -21.55 -12.07
CA VAL A 307 -14.10 -20.26 -11.36
C VAL A 307 -14.57 -19.13 -12.28
N SER A 308 -15.31 -18.17 -11.72
CA SER A 308 -15.63 -16.92 -12.42
C SER A 308 -14.49 -15.89 -12.38
N GLY A 309 -13.61 -16.01 -11.41
CA GLY A 309 -12.42 -15.19 -11.27
C GLY A 309 -11.39 -15.86 -10.37
N ILE A 310 -10.10 -15.68 -10.73
CA ILE A 310 -8.98 -16.12 -9.92
C ILE A 310 -7.83 -15.13 -10.06
N SER A 311 -7.09 -14.93 -8.98
CA SER A 311 -5.92 -14.05 -8.95
C SER A 311 -4.90 -14.54 -7.93
N ALA A 312 -3.63 -14.25 -8.15
CA ALA A 312 -2.57 -14.41 -7.18
C ALA A 312 -1.89 -13.06 -6.92
N GLY A 313 -1.39 -12.86 -5.71
CA GLY A 313 -0.70 -11.64 -5.30
C GLY A 313 0.31 -11.91 -4.19
N ASN A 314 1.32 -11.07 -4.17
CA ASN A 314 2.28 -10.94 -3.09
C ASN A 314 2.01 -9.60 -2.39
N LEU A 315 1.63 -9.64 -1.12
CA LEU A 315 1.42 -8.46 -0.29
C LEU A 315 2.63 -8.30 0.62
N THR A 316 3.46 -7.32 0.32
CA THR A 316 4.71 -7.09 1.02
C THR A 316 4.52 -5.96 2.03
N TYR A 317 4.27 -6.31 3.31
CA TYR A 317 4.28 -5.35 4.41
C TYR A 317 5.70 -5.19 4.97
N TRP A 318 5.88 -4.22 5.85
CA TRP A 318 7.22 -3.94 6.35
C TRP A 318 7.90 -5.11 7.06
N GLN A 319 7.21 -5.78 7.99
CA GLN A 319 7.81 -6.87 8.79
C GLN A 319 7.66 -8.24 8.12
N GLN A 320 6.51 -8.53 7.54
CA GLN A 320 6.19 -9.83 6.94
C GLN A 320 5.07 -9.68 5.94
N GLY A 321 5.17 -10.40 4.83
CA GLY A 321 4.20 -10.41 3.76
C GLY A 321 3.27 -11.62 3.77
N VAL A 322 2.32 -11.61 2.84
CA VAL A 322 1.39 -12.71 2.56
C VAL A 322 1.35 -12.94 1.05
N PHE A 323 1.73 -14.14 0.62
CA PHE A 323 1.38 -14.60 -0.71
C PHE A 323 -0.04 -15.18 -0.66
N HIS A 324 -0.90 -14.79 -1.58
CA HIS A 324 -2.28 -15.26 -1.58
C HIS A 324 -2.77 -15.61 -2.98
N ILE A 325 -3.69 -16.58 -3.03
CA ILE A 325 -4.46 -16.92 -4.22
C ILE A 325 -5.95 -16.83 -3.84
N GLY A 326 -6.68 -15.96 -4.55
CA GLY A 326 -8.11 -15.75 -4.33
C GLY A 326 -8.94 -16.23 -5.51
N ALA A 327 -10.01 -16.96 -5.25
CA ALA A 327 -10.94 -17.47 -6.27
C ALA A 327 -12.40 -17.17 -5.94
N HIS A 328 -13.21 -16.98 -6.99
CA HIS A 328 -14.66 -16.87 -6.95
C HIS A 328 -15.28 -18.02 -7.76
N LEU A 329 -16.20 -18.79 -7.17
CA LEU A 329 -16.65 -20.04 -7.75
C LEU A 329 -18.01 -20.50 -7.18
N ALA A 330 -18.64 -21.46 -7.84
CA ALA A 330 -19.77 -22.16 -7.25
C ALA A 330 -19.33 -22.98 -6.03
N ALA A 331 -20.12 -23.00 -4.96
CA ALA A 331 -19.75 -23.66 -3.69
C ALA A 331 -19.47 -25.17 -3.86
N ALA A 332 -20.09 -25.81 -4.84
CA ALA A 332 -19.87 -27.22 -5.16
C ALA A 332 -18.44 -27.53 -5.61
N HIS A 333 -17.72 -26.56 -6.19
CA HIS A 333 -16.38 -26.75 -6.73
C HIS A 333 -15.25 -26.37 -5.76
N LEU A 334 -15.57 -25.95 -4.52
CA LEU A 334 -14.56 -25.45 -3.57
C LEU A 334 -13.41 -26.45 -3.33
N GLY A 335 -13.71 -27.71 -3.04
CA GLY A 335 -12.70 -28.72 -2.76
C GLY A 335 -11.85 -29.06 -3.99
N GLU A 336 -12.49 -29.14 -5.17
CA GLU A 336 -11.81 -29.39 -6.44
C GLU A 336 -10.85 -28.26 -6.81
N VAL A 337 -11.32 -27.00 -6.74
CA VAL A 337 -10.52 -25.82 -7.05
C VAL A 337 -9.34 -25.67 -6.09
N GLU A 338 -9.56 -25.89 -4.79
CA GLU A 338 -8.48 -25.87 -3.79
C GLU A 338 -7.41 -26.93 -4.10
N ALA A 339 -7.83 -28.16 -4.43
CA ALA A 339 -6.91 -29.24 -4.79
C ALA A 339 -6.11 -28.92 -6.07
N ILE A 340 -6.74 -28.33 -7.09
CA ILE A 340 -6.06 -27.92 -8.32
C ILE A 340 -5.05 -26.79 -8.03
N ILE A 341 -5.40 -25.78 -7.21
CA ILE A 341 -4.45 -24.74 -6.80
C ILE A 341 -3.26 -25.36 -6.07
N ALA A 342 -3.49 -26.24 -5.09
CA ALA A 342 -2.43 -26.95 -4.38
C ALA A 342 -1.52 -27.76 -5.34
N GLY A 343 -2.09 -28.42 -6.36
CA GLY A 343 -1.35 -29.11 -7.40
C GLY A 343 -0.49 -28.17 -8.27
N HIS A 344 -0.94 -26.94 -8.55
CA HIS A 344 -0.12 -25.93 -9.23
C HIS A 344 1.05 -25.45 -8.36
N ILE A 345 0.82 -25.28 -7.04
CA ILE A 345 1.89 -24.95 -6.08
C ILE A 345 2.92 -26.08 -6.02
N GLU A 346 2.47 -27.33 -5.89
CA GLU A 346 3.37 -28.48 -5.88
C GLU A 346 4.22 -28.57 -7.16
N ARG A 347 3.58 -28.41 -8.32
CA ARG A 347 4.25 -28.44 -9.61
C ARG A 347 5.33 -27.37 -9.74
N ILE A 348 5.06 -26.12 -9.29
CA ILE A 348 6.04 -25.03 -9.39
C ILE A 348 7.23 -25.23 -8.43
N CYS A 349 7.02 -25.97 -7.34
CA CYS A 349 8.10 -26.39 -6.44
C CYS A 349 8.95 -27.52 -7.05
N GLN A 350 8.37 -28.40 -7.87
CA GLN A 350 9.06 -29.54 -8.50
C GLN A 350 9.70 -29.18 -9.85
N GLU A 351 9.05 -28.34 -10.63
CA GLU A 351 9.43 -27.95 -11.99
C GLU A 351 9.60 -26.44 -12.09
N ALA A 352 10.76 -25.99 -12.56
CA ALA A 352 11.00 -24.57 -12.81
C ALA A 352 10.02 -24.03 -13.88
N ILE A 353 9.72 -22.73 -13.81
CA ILE A 353 8.96 -22.04 -14.85
C ILE A 353 9.71 -22.06 -16.18
N THR A 354 8.96 -22.04 -17.28
CA THR A 354 9.58 -22.06 -18.61
C THR A 354 10.29 -20.72 -18.90
N PRO A 355 11.34 -20.73 -19.73
CA PRO A 355 11.98 -19.49 -20.18
C PRO A 355 11.02 -18.50 -20.87
N ALA A 356 9.97 -19.00 -21.49
CA ALA A 356 8.95 -18.17 -22.14
C ALA A 356 8.06 -17.47 -21.11
N GLU A 357 7.65 -18.15 -20.03
CA GLU A 357 6.90 -17.55 -18.93
C GLU A 357 7.72 -16.48 -18.21
N LEU A 358 8.99 -16.79 -17.90
CA LEU A 358 9.89 -15.83 -17.25
C LEU A 358 10.06 -14.57 -18.09
N ARG A 359 10.45 -14.68 -19.36
CA ARG A 359 10.60 -13.51 -20.25
C ARG A 359 9.32 -12.70 -20.37
N ARG A 360 8.16 -13.36 -20.48
CA ARG A 360 6.87 -12.67 -20.53
C ARG A 360 6.64 -11.80 -19.29
N VAL A 361 6.87 -12.35 -18.09
CA VAL A 361 6.67 -11.62 -16.83
C VAL A 361 7.70 -10.51 -16.69
N GLN A 362 8.97 -10.76 -16.99
CA GLN A 362 10.03 -9.73 -16.97
C GLN A 362 9.66 -8.54 -17.87
N THR A 363 9.16 -8.80 -19.08
CA THR A 363 8.69 -7.75 -20.00
C THR A 363 7.49 -7.00 -19.43
N GLN A 364 6.52 -7.71 -18.85
CA GLN A 364 5.32 -7.08 -18.25
C GLN A 364 5.67 -6.20 -17.06
N VAL A 365 6.59 -6.64 -16.20
CA VAL A 365 7.03 -5.87 -15.04
C VAL A 365 7.78 -4.62 -15.49
N ALA A 366 8.73 -4.75 -16.44
CA ALA A 366 9.44 -3.61 -16.98
C ALA A 366 8.49 -2.56 -17.58
N ASN A 367 7.51 -2.99 -18.38
CA ASN A 367 6.53 -2.08 -18.97
C ASN A 367 5.65 -1.42 -17.91
N ARG A 368 5.16 -2.18 -16.91
CA ARG A 368 4.36 -1.59 -15.80
C ARG A 368 5.15 -0.55 -15.02
N TYR A 369 6.44 -0.82 -14.76
CA TYR A 369 7.29 0.14 -14.07
C TYR A 369 7.42 1.44 -14.87
N VAL A 370 7.69 1.35 -16.19
CA VAL A 370 7.76 2.52 -17.06
C VAL A 370 6.46 3.30 -17.00
N PHE A 371 5.32 2.66 -17.29
CA PHE A 371 4.00 3.31 -17.28
C PHE A 371 3.60 3.84 -15.89
N GLY A 372 3.94 3.11 -14.82
CA GLY A 372 3.67 3.50 -13.43
C GLY A 372 4.66 4.52 -12.87
N SER A 373 5.52 5.12 -13.69
CA SER A 373 6.45 6.18 -13.31
C SER A 373 6.43 7.36 -14.31
N GLU A 374 5.45 7.41 -15.20
CA GLU A 374 5.31 8.48 -16.20
C GLU A 374 4.74 9.77 -15.63
N SER A 375 3.89 9.71 -14.62
CA SER A 375 3.33 10.90 -13.99
C SER A 375 4.14 11.35 -12.76
N PRO A 376 4.13 12.65 -12.43
CA PRO A 376 4.72 13.15 -11.20
C PRO A 376 4.16 12.47 -9.94
N SER A 377 2.85 12.20 -9.91
CA SER A 377 2.18 11.56 -8.78
C SER A 377 2.63 10.12 -8.59
N ASP A 378 2.72 9.33 -9.67
CA ASP A 378 3.16 7.95 -9.60
C ASP A 378 4.62 7.86 -9.14
N ARG A 379 5.48 8.75 -9.67
CA ARG A 379 6.90 8.81 -9.31
C ARG A 379 7.10 9.24 -7.86
N ALA A 380 6.38 10.26 -7.41
CA ALA A 380 6.39 10.69 -6.02
C ALA A 380 5.87 9.60 -5.09
N GLY A 381 4.85 8.85 -5.52
CA GLY A 381 4.34 7.69 -4.81
C GLY A 381 5.40 6.60 -4.65
N LEU A 382 6.09 6.25 -5.72
CA LEU A 382 7.15 5.23 -5.74
C LEU A 382 8.31 5.61 -4.80
N TYR A 383 8.81 6.84 -4.91
CA TYR A 383 9.91 7.32 -4.08
C TYR A 383 9.52 7.41 -2.60
N GLY A 384 8.34 7.97 -2.32
CA GLY A 384 7.84 8.10 -0.97
C GLY A 384 7.65 6.75 -0.28
N TYR A 385 7.09 5.77 -0.98
CA TYR A 385 6.90 4.42 -0.47
C TYR A 385 8.24 3.78 -0.04
N TYR A 386 9.19 3.68 -0.97
CA TYR A 386 10.47 3.02 -0.64
C TYR A 386 11.30 3.82 0.37
N GLN A 387 11.43 5.12 0.21
CA GLN A 387 12.19 5.94 1.18
C GLN A 387 11.61 5.84 2.59
N THR A 388 10.31 5.92 2.72
CA THR A 388 9.64 5.90 4.03
C THR A 388 9.73 4.53 4.71
N LEU A 389 9.60 3.45 3.94
CA LEU A 389 9.56 2.11 4.51
C LEU A 389 10.92 1.43 4.61
N THR A 390 11.84 1.70 3.68
CA THR A 390 13.17 1.05 3.65
C THR A 390 14.32 1.98 4.03
N GLY A 391 14.10 3.29 3.96
CA GLY A 391 15.12 4.30 4.26
C GLY A 391 15.98 4.70 3.06
N HIS A 392 15.79 4.12 1.88
CA HIS A 392 16.55 4.41 0.66
C HIS A 392 15.73 4.15 -0.62
N LEU A 393 16.18 4.75 -1.74
CA LEU A 393 15.49 4.67 -3.03
C LEU A 393 15.98 3.54 -3.95
N GLU A 394 16.95 2.76 -3.54
CA GLU A 394 17.58 1.76 -4.40
C GLU A 394 16.57 0.83 -5.05
N HIS A 395 15.65 0.32 -4.25
CA HIS A 395 14.59 -0.58 -4.73
C HIS A 395 13.58 0.11 -5.67
N ALA A 396 13.32 1.41 -5.46
CA ALA A 396 12.50 2.19 -6.39
C ALA A 396 13.17 2.33 -7.74
N LEU A 397 14.45 2.62 -7.78
CA LEU A 397 15.20 2.92 -9.00
C LEU A 397 15.58 1.67 -9.80
N HIS A 398 15.81 0.54 -9.12
CA HIS A 398 16.37 -0.66 -9.72
C HIS A 398 15.43 -1.86 -9.76
N TYR A 399 14.16 -1.69 -9.36
CA TYR A 399 13.17 -2.79 -9.36
C TYR A 399 13.11 -3.56 -10.69
N PRO A 400 13.05 -2.92 -11.88
CA PRO A 400 13.08 -3.64 -13.15
C PRO A 400 14.35 -4.45 -13.35
N ALA A 401 15.50 -3.92 -12.94
CA ALA A 401 16.79 -4.60 -13.06
C ALA A 401 16.83 -5.86 -12.17
N TYR A 402 16.33 -5.77 -10.94
CA TYR A 402 16.22 -6.94 -10.05
C TYR A 402 15.31 -8.01 -10.64
N ILE A 403 14.16 -7.65 -11.20
CA ILE A 403 13.26 -8.59 -11.86
C ILE A 403 13.94 -9.21 -13.11
N GLN A 404 14.67 -8.42 -13.91
CA GLN A 404 15.38 -8.90 -15.10
C GLN A 404 16.52 -9.86 -14.76
N ALA A 405 17.14 -9.72 -13.59
CA ALA A 405 18.22 -10.57 -13.14
C ALA A 405 17.75 -11.96 -12.64
N LEU A 406 16.46 -12.12 -12.30
CA LEU A 406 15.90 -13.37 -11.78
C LEU A 406 15.96 -14.48 -12.83
N THR A 407 16.33 -15.68 -12.39
CA THR A 407 16.31 -16.90 -13.16
C THR A 407 15.10 -17.77 -12.80
N ALA A 408 14.77 -18.74 -13.65
CA ALA A 408 13.73 -19.72 -13.35
C ALA A 408 14.05 -20.55 -12.08
N GLN A 409 15.33 -20.74 -11.78
CA GLN A 409 15.79 -21.43 -10.57
C GLN A 409 15.52 -20.59 -9.31
N ASP A 410 15.71 -19.28 -9.35
CA ASP A 410 15.41 -18.37 -8.21
C ASP A 410 13.93 -18.44 -7.87
N ILE A 411 13.06 -18.40 -8.90
CA ILE A 411 11.60 -18.50 -8.72
C ILE A 411 11.22 -19.84 -8.08
N GLN A 412 11.82 -20.94 -8.53
CA GLN A 412 11.58 -22.28 -7.98
C GLN A 412 12.06 -22.37 -6.52
N THR A 413 13.26 -21.85 -6.22
CA THR A 413 13.84 -21.85 -4.88
C THR A 413 12.94 -21.11 -3.88
N VAL A 414 12.43 -19.95 -4.27
CA VAL A 414 11.53 -19.16 -3.43
C VAL A 414 10.17 -19.88 -3.27
N ALA A 415 9.65 -20.51 -4.32
CA ALA A 415 8.44 -21.32 -4.23
C ALA A 415 8.62 -22.47 -3.22
N GLN A 416 9.73 -23.22 -3.31
CA GLN A 416 10.06 -24.31 -2.38
C GLN A 416 10.21 -23.85 -0.93
N ARG A 417 10.74 -22.64 -0.73
CA ARG A 417 11.00 -22.09 0.61
C ARG A 417 9.72 -21.63 1.31
N TYR A 418 8.79 -21.03 0.58
CA TYR A 418 7.66 -20.32 1.17
C TYR A 418 6.30 -20.90 0.87
N LEU A 419 6.12 -21.63 -0.23
CA LEU A 419 4.82 -22.15 -0.62
C LEU A 419 4.77 -23.68 -0.39
N SER A 420 3.71 -24.11 0.26
CA SER A 420 3.47 -25.54 0.52
C SER A 420 2.09 -25.93 0.00
N SER A 421 2.01 -27.06 -0.72
CA SER A 421 0.73 -27.64 -1.12
C SER A 421 -0.04 -28.30 0.04
N THR A 422 0.61 -28.50 1.21
CA THR A 422 0.05 -29.21 2.37
C THR A 422 -0.01 -28.36 3.66
N ALA A 423 0.51 -27.12 3.62
CA ALA A 423 0.54 -26.22 4.77
C ALA A 423 0.30 -24.76 4.35
N TYR A 424 -0.92 -24.27 4.55
CA TYR A 424 -1.39 -22.92 4.19
C TYR A 424 -2.61 -22.53 5.01
N GLY A 425 -2.97 -21.25 5.00
CA GLY A 425 -4.25 -20.77 5.49
C GLY A 425 -5.30 -20.82 4.38
N ALA A 426 -6.49 -21.33 4.66
CA ALA A 426 -7.62 -21.35 3.73
C ALA A 426 -8.84 -20.68 4.36
N VAL A 427 -9.28 -19.56 3.81
CA VAL A 427 -10.51 -18.87 4.22
C VAL A 427 -11.56 -19.03 3.14
N THR A 428 -12.73 -19.51 3.53
CA THR A 428 -13.87 -19.72 2.65
C THR A 428 -15.10 -18.99 3.16
N LEU A 429 -15.68 -18.15 2.32
CA LEU A 429 -17.04 -17.64 2.50
C LEU A 429 -17.97 -18.38 1.54
N ARG A 430 -19.00 -19.03 2.07
CA ARG A 430 -19.98 -19.79 1.30
C ARG A 430 -21.34 -19.09 1.28
N PRO A 431 -22.10 -19.16 0.17
CA PRO A 431 -23.53 -18.85 0.20
C PRO A 431 -24.25 -19.66 1.28
N ALA A 432 -25.32 -19.12 1.82
CA ALA A 432 -26.24 -19.94 2.60
C ALA A 432 -26.83 -21.07 1.73
N PRO A 433 -27.13 -22.24 2.31
CA PRO A 433 -27.78 -23.35 1.60
C PRO A 433 -29.08 -22.97 0.94
#